data_da68e6797f807b5640bd5faf20bb067d
#
_entry.id   da68e6797f807b5640bd5faf20bb067d
#
_cell.length_a   1.000
_cell.length_b   1.000
_cell.length_c   1.000
_cell.angle_alpha   90.00
_cell.angle_beta   90.00
_cell.angle_gamma   90.00
#
_symmetry.space_group_name_H-M   'P 1'
#
loop_
_entity.id
_entity.type
_entity.pdbx_description
1 polymer ?
#
loop_
_entity_poly.entity_id
_entity_poly.type
_entity_poly.pdbx_seq_one_letter_code
_entity_poly.pdbx_strand_id
1 'polypeptide(L)'
;MRYLWYSMYAFATALALYALFFRPPAKAPETNQPETVVIETWPEEVVEQDVDVQIALILDTSSSMDGLVEQARTQLWEMVSEMQLTADGRERTVAVSLYQYGNSRLQKGDGFIENLTPLTTDLDQVTVKLYSLRTSGGKEYAPMAIKRAVEELDWNSNDSVDKLIVIAGNEGFGQGPVSPAEAFQLAADNDIAVLPIFCANRGASQTALSSWKSAATLAGTDFESIDPDQEIAKLDSPYDAAILEKYRQLQETKVYAEGHGQSAYCQEAESYRERGVAVERAVVQSRQSHSKDLVNLYGSGRLESVPTAQLPAQLRAKSQKAQMDYLEEQNARQNELKQEIAELNAKREQHIDSRMKEIPAYRPSGRGSLGTSFKSGAKGVLKSY
;
A
#
# COMPACT_ATOMS: atom_id res chain seq x y z
N MET A 1 35.87 1.08 -90.67
CA MET A 1 36.26 1.84 -89.43
C MET A 1 35.25 2.83 -88.93
N ARG A 2 34.10 3.07 -89.56
CA ARG A 2 33.05 4.03 -89.09
C ARG A 2 32.09 3.44 -88.03
N TYR A 3 31.90 2.12 -87.91
CA TYR A 3 31.01 1.49 -86.97
C TYR A 3 31.59 1.25 -85.56
N LEU A 4 32.89 1.26 -85.39
CA LEU A 4 33.52 1.13 -84.10
C LEU A 4 33.39 2.41 -83.22
N TRP A 5 33.28 3.57 -83.83
CA TRP A 5 33.15 4.84 -83.12
C TRP A 5 31.76 5.04 -82.56
N TYR A 6 30.72 4.58 -83.21
CA TYR A 6 29.35 4.67 -82.74
C TYR A 6 29.06 3.75 -81.53
N SER A 7 29.73 2.57 -81.50
CA SER A 7 29.57 1.67 -80.34
C SER A 7 30.27 2.18 -79.07
N MET A 8 31.41 2.86 -79.22
CA MET A 8 32.09 3.47 -78.06
C MET A 8 31.35 4.68 -77.52
N TYR A 9 30.70 5.48 -78.34
CA TYR A 9 29.89 6.61 -77.89
C TYR A 9 28.58 6.12 -77.19
N ALA A 10 27.94 5.09 -77.71
CA ALA A 10 26.78 4.50 -77.13
C ALA A 10 27.08 3.87 -75.76
N PHE A 11 28.28 3.24 -75.62
CA PHE A 11 28.67 2.66 -74.32
C PHE A 11 29.05 3.72 -73.29
N ALA A 12 29.73 4.79 -73.71
CA ALA A 12 30.09 5.92 -72.86
C ALA A 12 28.84 6.69 -72.32
N THR A 13 27.83 6.90 -73.18
CA THR A 13 26.59 7.55 -72.83
C THR A 13 25.73 6.65 -71.94
N ALA A 14 25.69 5.32 -72.12
CA ALA A 14 24.99 4.38 -71.24
C ALA A 14 25.63 4.30 -69.86
N LEU A 15 27.01 4.33 -69.79
CA LEU A 15 27.73 4.36 -68.50
C LEU A 15 27.48 5.69 -67.74
N ALA A 16 27.45 6.81 -68.46
CA ALA A 16 27.12 8.12 -67.84
C ALA A 16 25.70 8.22 -67.34
N LEU A 17 24.73 7.68 -68.09
CA LEU A 17 23.33 7.58 -67.65
C LEU A 17 23.15 6.60 -66.48
N TYR A 18 23.84 5.46 -66.47
CA TYR A 18 23.83 4.53 -65.33
C TYR A 18 24.42 5.18 -64.08
N ALA A 19 25.51 5.95 -64.18
CA ALA A 19 26.08 6.68 -63.04
C ALA A 19 25.17 7.81 -62.50
N LEU A 20 24.26 8.36 -63.33
CA LEU A 20 23.30 9.39 -62.95
C LEU A 20 22.05 8.79 -62.28
N PHE A 21 21.59 7.62 -62.75
CA PHE A 21 20.35 7.01 -62.25
C PHE A 21 20.56 5.99 -61.13
N PHE A 22 21.77 5.40 -61.01
CA PHE A 22 22.14 4.44 -59.98
C PHE A 22 23.17 4.99 -58.99
N ARG A 23 23.12 6.28 -58.68
CA ARG A 23 23.86 6.77 -57.51
C ARG A 23 23.33 6.07 -56.28
N PRO A 24 24.15 5.31 -55.54
CA PRO A 24 23.73 4.83 -54.23
C PRO A 24 23.32 6.06 -53.40
N PRO A 25 22.25 5.99 -52.63
CA PRO A 25 21.87 7.10 -51.77
C PRO A 25 23.11 7.49 -50.93
N ALA A 26 23.41 8.80 -50.90
CA ALA A 26 24.42 9.33 -50.01
C ALA A 26 24.14 8.77 -48.60
N LYS A 27 25.18 8.17 -47.96
CA LYS A 27 25.04 7.81 -46.54
C LYS A 27 24.43 9.02 -45.82
N ALA A 28 23.23 8.81 -45.27
CA ALA A 28 22.65 9.81 -44.40
C ALA A 28 23.72 10.16 -43.34
N PRO A 29 23.84 11.43 -42.95
CA PRO A 29 24.71 11.77 -41.81
C PRO A 29 24.32 10.86 -40.68
N GLU A 30 25.29 10.21 -40.05
CA GLU A 30 25.10 9.47 -38.83
C GLU A 30 24.44 10.46 -37.85
N THR A 31 23.13 10.38 -37.73
CA THR A 31 22.42 10.99 -36.61
C THR A 31 23.08 10.37 -35.41
N ASN A 32 23.84 11.17 -34.65
CA ASN A 32 24.11 10.87 -33.25
C ASN A 32 22.72 10.59 -32.63
N GLN A 33 22.35 9.32 -32.60
CA GLN A 33 21.28 8.90 -31.69
C GLN A 33 21.79 9.38 -30.35
N PRO A 34 20.94 10.13 -29.57
CA PRO A 34 21.34 10.40 -28.22
C PRO A 34 21.66 9.04 -27.61
N GLU A 35 22.86 8.92 -27.05
CA GLU A 35 23.20 7.76 -26.22
C GLU A 35 21.98 7.52 -25.34
N THR A 36 21.36 6.36 -25.53
CA THR A 36 20.27 5.93 -24.64
C THR A 36 20.94 5.89 -23.27
N VAL A 37 20.72 6.91 -22.49
CA VAL A 37 21.14 6.91 -21.08
C VAL A 37 20.41 5.71 -20.53
N VAL A 38 21.11 4.60 -20.36
CA VAL A 38 20.64 3.47 -19.60
C VAL A 38 20.48 4.04 -18.20
N ILE A 39 19.26 4.41 -17.85
CA ILE A 39 18.92 4.73 -16.47
C ILE A 39 19.14 3.40 -15.77
N GLU A 40 20.29 3.29 -15.06
CA GLU A 40 20.51 2.16 -14.17
C GLU A 40 19.30 2.13 -13.24
N THR A 41 18.41 1.16 -13.49
CA THR A 41 17.27 0.91 -12.63
C THR A 41 17.80 0.47 -11.26
N TRP A 42 17.10 0.82 -10.23
CA TRP A 42 17.40 0.32 -8.90
C TRP A 42 17.58 -1.20 -8.96
N PRO A 43 18.65 -1.75 -8.35
CA PRO A 43 18.74 -3.19 -8.16
C PRO A 43 17.46 -3.69 -7.52
N GLU A 44 16.90 -4.78 -8.02
CA GLU A 44 15.62 -5.34 -7.54
C GLU A 44 15.66 -5.58 -6.02
N GLU A 45 16.81 -6.02 -5.51
CA GLU A 45 17.10 -6.20 -4.07
C GLU A 45 17.00 -4.90 -3.22
N VAL A 46 17.16 -3.71 -3.82
CA VAL A 46 17.02 -2.42 -3.10
C VAL A 46 15.56 -1.96 -3.08
N VAL A 47 14.76 -2.45 -4.02
CA VAL A 47 13.34 -2.09 -4.13
C VAL A 47 12.48 -2.96 -3.21
N GLU A 48 12.91 -4.20 -2.98
CA GLU A 48 12.20 -5.12 -2.10
C GLU A 48 12.38 -4.67 -0.64
N GLN A 49 11.35 -4.04 -0.09
CA GLN A 49 11.29 -3.83 1.34
C GLN A 49 11.08 -5.19 2.00
N ASP A 50 11.83 -5.48 3.06
CA ASP A 50 11.51 -6.58 3.94
C ASP A 50 10.13 -6.28 4.58
N VAL A 51 9.08 -6.84 3.97
CA VAL A 51 7.72 -6.73 4.48
C VAL A 51 7.50 -7.88 5.45
N ASP A 52 7.10 -7.54 6.66
CA ASP A 52 6.82 -8.52 7.73
C ASP A 52 5.35 -8.93 7.76
N VAL A 53 4.46 -8.04 7.31
CA VAL A 53 3.00 -8.25 7.32
C VAL A 53 2.39 -7.78 6.02
N GLN A 54 1.59 -8.61 5.38
CA GLN A 54 0.80 -8.26 4.20
C GLN A 54 -0.69 -8.38 4.51
N ILE A 55 -1.44 -7.31 4.24
CA ILE A 55 -2.88 -7.23 4.53
C ILE A 55 -3.65 -6.89 3.26
N ALA A 56 -4.61 -7.72 2.87
CA ALA A 56 -5.63 -7.34 1.91
C ALA A 56 -6.90 -6.91 2.65
N LEU A 57 -7.24 -5.62 2.57
CA LEU A 57 -8.48 -5.07 3.12
C LEU A 57 -9.56 -5.09 2.05
N ILE A 58 -10.60 -5.91 2.23
CA ILE A 58 -11.69 -6.13 1.28
C ILE A 58 -12.97 -5.56 1.87
N LEU A 59 -13.47 -4.46 1.31
CA LEU A 59 -14.62 -3.73 1.84
C LEU A 59 -15.84 -3.88 0.93
N ASP A 60 -16.95 -4.22 1.52
CA ASP A 60 -18.26 -4.09 0.89
C ASP A 60 -18.57 -2.61 0.66
N THR A 61 -18.83 -2.24 -0.59
CA THR A 61 -19.24 -0.90 -1.00
C THR A 61 -20.63 -0.89 -1.62
N SER A 62 -21.51 -1.84 -1.22
CA SER A 62 -22.94 -1.78 -1.50
C SER A 62 -23.59 -0.58 -0.80
N SER A 63 -24.82 -0.23 -1.19
CA SER A 63 -25.49 1.00 -0.73
C SER A 63 -25.68 1.11 0.78
N SER A 64 -25.66 0.00 1.52
CA SER A 64 -25.83 -0.01 2.97
C SER A 64 -24.55 0.18 3.77
N MET A 65 -23.39 0.37 3.10
CA MET A 65 -22.06 0.30 3.71
C MET A 65 -21.34 1.65 3.84
N ASP A 66 -22.05 2.78 3.76
CA ASP A 66 -21.44 4.11 3.96
C ASP A 66 -20.70 4.22 5.29
N GLY A 67 -21.30 3.71 6.37
CA GLY A 67 -20.68 3.71 7.69
C GLY A 67 -19.44 2.83 7.80
N LEU A 68 -19.42 1.65 7.14
CA LEU A 68 -18.22 0.81 7.07
C LEU A 68 -17.07 1.54 6.38
N VAL A 69 -17.36 2.16 5.23
CA VAL A 69 -16.34 2.90 4.47
C VAL A 69 -15.81 4.07 5.32
N GLU A 70 -16.67 4.76 6.08
CA GLU A 70 -16.22 5.84 6.96
C GLU A 70 -15.38 5.31 8.14
N GLN A 71 -15.76 4.18 8.75
CA GLN A 71 -14.93 3.54 9.76
C GLN A 71 -13.57 3.12 9.21
N ALA A 72 -13.52 2.55 8.00
CA ALA A 72 -12.26 2.19 7.36
C ALA A 72 -11.36 3.43 7.12
N ARG A 73 -11.94 4.55 6.66
CA ARG A 73 -11.22 5.82 6.48
C ARG A 73 -10.60 6.35 7.76
N THR A 74 -11.29 6.21 8.86
CA THR A 74 -10.87 6.77 10.15
C THR A 74 -9.95 5.84 10.94
N GLN A 75 -10.03 4.54 10.72
CA GLN A 75 -9.33 3.54 11.51
C GLN A 75 -8.22 2.78 10.76
N LEU A 76 -8.01 3.03 9.46
CA LEU A 76 -6.93 2.40 8.69
C LEU A 76 -5.57 2.53 9.40
N TRP A 77 -5.24 3.74 9.82
CA TRP A 77 -3.95 4.02 10.45
C TRP A 77 -3.80 3.35 11.81
N GLU A 78 -4.88 3.27 12.58
CA GLU A 78 -4.91 2.53 13.85
C GLU A 78 -4.69 1.03 13.61
N MET A 79 -5.40 0.45 12.63
CA MET A 79 -5.25 -0.97 12.27
C MET A 79 -3.82 -1.29 11.83
N VAL A 80 -3.20 -0.44 11.02
CA VAL A 80 -1.80 -0.63 10.59
C VAL A 80 -0.85 -0.44 11.77
N SER A 81 -1.07 0.55 12.65
CA SER A 81 -0.25 0.77 13.85
C SER A 81 -0.19 -0.47 14.75
N GLU A 82 -1.30 -1.18 14.91
CA GLU A 82 -1.34 -2.43 15.67
C GLU A 82 -0.46 -3.52 15.05
N MET A 83 -0.40 -3.58 13.72
CA MET A 83 0.41 -4.58 13.02
C MET A 83 1.90 -4.23 12.94
N GLN A 84 2.23 -2.96 13.14
CA GLN A 84 3.62 -2.49 13.11
C GLN A 84 4.47 -2.88 14.33
N LEU A 85 3.87 -3.44 15.35
CA LEU A 85 4.59 -3.87 16.55
C LEU A 85 4.30 -5.34 16.85
N THR A 86 5.35 -6.10 17.14
CA THR A 86 5.21 -7.42 17.75
C THR A 86 4.87 -7.30 19.23
N ALA A 87 4.45 -8.38 19.87
CA ALA A 87 4.17 -8.40 21.31
C ALA A 87 5.39 -8.02 22.19
N ASP A 88 6.60 -8.26 21.70
CA ASP A 88 7.87 -7.87 22.34
C ASP A 88 8.36 -6.47 21.93
N GLY A 89 7.56 -5.73 21.15
CA GLY A 89 7.82 -4.33 20.79
C GLY A 89 8.75 -4.13 19.60
N ARG A 90 9.08 -5.17 18.81
CA ARG A 90 9.86 -5.00 17.58
C ARG A 90 8.99 -4.34 16.50
N GLU A 91 9.57 -3.41 15.77
CA GLU A 91 8.92 -2.79 14.62
C GLU A 91 8.82 -3.76 13.44
N ARG A 92 7.70 -3.68 12.71
CA ARG A 92 7.39 -4.47 11.51
C ARG A 92 6.99 -3.56 10.37
N THR A 93 7.38 -3.92 9.17
CA THR A 93 6.92 -3.26 7.94
C THR A 93 5.62 -3.91 7.47
N VAL A 94 4.58 -3.10 7.29
CA VAL A 94 3.25 -3.53 6.88
C VAL A 94 2.95 -3.04 5.46
N ALA A 95 2.57 -3.96 4.57
CA ALA A 95 2.02 -3.65 3.26
C ALA A 95 0.51 -3.90 3.24
N VAL A 96 -0.24 -2.99 2.63
CA VAL A 96 -1.70 -3.05 2.55
C VAL A 96 -2.15 -3.00 1.10
N SER A 97 -3.08 -3.87 0.73
CA SER A 97 -3.87 -3.79 -0.51
C SER A 97 -5.30 -3.44 -0.17
N LEU A 98 -5.97 -2.70 -1.03
CA LEU A 98 -7.38 -2.33 -0.88
C LEU A 98 -8.21 -2.90 -2.02
N TYR A 99 -9.24 -3.62 -1.67
CA TYR A 99 -10.30 -4.09 -2.57
C TYR A 99 -11.64 -3.47 -2.20
N GLN A 100 -12.48 -3.28 -3.21
CA GLN A 100 -13.92 -3.08 -3.02
C GLN A 100 -14.71 -4.19 -3.71
N TYR A 101 -15.86 -4.53 -3.14
CA TYR A 101 -16.80 -5.47 -3.76
C TYR A 101 -18.26 -5.04 -3.49
N GLY A 102 -19.20 -5.66 -4.19
CA GLY A 102 -20.63 -5.42 -3.95
C GLY A 102 -21.16 -4.14 -4.58
N ASN A 103 -20.38 -3.40 -5.33
CA ASN A 103 -20.78 -2.12 -5.92
C ASN A 103 -21.35 -2.33 -7.33
N SER A 104 -22.60 -1.92 -7.56
CA SER A 104 -23.28 -2.09 -8.85
C SER A 104 -22.68 -1.28 -10.01
N ARG A 105 -21.79 -0.32 -9.72
CA ARG A 105 -21.04 0.43 -10.74
C ARG A 105 -19.85 -0.36 -11.30
N LEU A 106 -19.45 -1.43 -10.61
CA LEU A 106 -18.36 -2.30 -11.04
C LEU A 106 -18.87 -3.30 -12.11
N GLN A 107 -17.96 -3.85 -12.87
CA GLN A 107 -18.30 -4.76 -13.96
C GLN A 107 -18.81 -6.09 -13.42
N LYS A 108 -19.95 -6.55 -13.96
CA LYS A 108 -20.53 -7.86 -13.63
C LYS A 108 -19.60 -9.01 -14.02
N GLY A 109 -18.85 -8.87 -15.13
CA GLY A 109 -17.89 -9.87 -15.59
C GLY A 109 -16.81 -10.15 -14.55
N ASP A 110 -16.42 -9.14 -13.78
CA ASP A 110 -15.41 -9.20 -12.72
C ASP A 110 -16.01 -9.51 -11.34
N GLY A 111 -17.27 -9.95 -11.28
CA GLY A 111 -17.95 -10.29 -10.03
C GLY A 111 -18.28 -9.10 -9.13
N PHE A 112 -18.33 -7.88 -9.68
CA PHE A 112 -18.50 -6.64 -8.91
C PHE A 112 -17.38 -6.41 -7.89
N ILE A 113 -16.13 -6.77 -8.26
CA ILE A 113 -14.94 -6.71 -7.42
C ILE A 113 -13.87 -5.89 -8.16
N GLU A 114 -13.15 -5.04 -7.44
CA GLU A 114 -12.05 -4.25 -7.98
C GLU A 114 -10.91 -4.17 -6.98
N ASN A 115 -9.68 -4.42 -7.45
CA ASN A 115 -8.46 -4.10 -6.73
C ASN A 115 -8.15 -2.60 -6.95
N LEU A 116 -8.12 -1.83 -5.88
CA LEU A 116 -7.86 -0.38 -5.91
C LEU A 116 -6.38 -0.05 -5.72
N THR A 117 -5.66 -0.90 -4.97
CA THR A 117 -4.21 -0.80 -4.78
C THR A 117 -3.59 -2.19 -4.71
N PRO A 118 -2.41 -2.42 -5.33
CA PRO A 118 -1.64 -3.62 -5.04
C PRO A 118 -1.23 -3.64 -3.57
N LEU A 119 -0.55 -4.71 -3.12
CA LEU A 119 0.15 -4.70 -1.84
C LEU A 119 1.22 -3.60 -1.88
N THR A 120 1.10 -2.62 -1.00
CA THR A 120 1.99 -1.46 -0.97
C THR A 120 2.28 -1.01 0.46
N THR A 121 3.49 -0.57 0.69
CA THR A 121 3.89 0.13 1.92
C THR A 121 3.57 1.63 1.86
N ASP A 122 3.15 2.15 0.68
CA ASP A 122 2.66 3.51 0.51
C ASP A 122 1.20 3.64 0.99
N LEU A 123 1.03 3.81 2.29
CA LEU A 123 -0.29 3.93 2.92
C LEU A 123 -1.02 5.23 2.56
N ASP A 124 -0.32 6.23 2.04
CA ASP A 124 -0.96 7.44 1.51
C ASP A 124 -1.75 7.11 0.24
N GLN A 125 -1.21 6.23 -0.63
CA GLN A 125 -1.95 5.71 -1.78
C GLN A 125 -3.22 4.98 -1.35
N VAL A 126 -3.13 4.11 -0.35
CA VAL A 126 -4.29 3.37 0.19
C VAL A 126 -5.33 4.35 0.74
N THR A 127 -4.88 5.37 1.50
CA THR A 127 -5.74 6.41 2.07
C THR A 127 -6.50 7.17 1.00
N VAL A 128 -5.82 7.66 -0.03
CA VAL A 128 -6.46 8.40 -1.14
C VAL A 128 -7.52 7.55 -1.83
N LYS A 129 -7.21 6.28 -2.11
CA LYS A 129 -8.17 5.34 -2.71
C LYS A 129 -9.38 5.08 -1.80
N LEU A 130 -9.14 4.92 -0.51
CA LEU A 130 -10.20 4.71 0.48
C LEU A 130 -11.15 5.93 0.56
N TYR A 131 -10.61 7.17 0.50
CA TYR A 131 -11.42 8.38 0.46
C TYR A 131 -12.16 8.58 -0.88
N SER A 132 -11.70 7.97 -1.95
CA SER A 132 -12.37 8.00 -3.27
C SER A 132 -13.58 7.06 -3.37
N LEU A 133 -13.71 6.08 -2.47
CA LEU A 133 -14.82 5.11 -2.49
C LEU A 133 -16.19 5.80 -2.43
N ARG A 134 -17.14 5.21 -3.13
CA ARG A 134 -18.55 5.59 -3.10
C ARG A 134 -19.39 4.33 -3.12
N THR A 135 -20.34 4.23 -2.24
CA THR A 135 -21.26 3.09 -2.16
C THR A 135 -22.32 3.14 -3.27
N SER A 136 -22.76 1.99 -3.72
CA SER A 136 -23.85 1.85 -4.70
C SER A 136 -24.34 0.41 -4.72
N GLY A 137 -25.63 0.15 -4.70
CA GLY A 137 -26.40 -1.12 -4.76
C GLY A 137 -25.54 -2.34 -4.90
N GLY A 138 -25.94 -3.50 -5.16
CA GLY A 138 -24.97 -4.48 -5.60
C GLY A 138 -25.29 -5.94 -5.34
N LYS A 139 -24.34 -6.78 -5.73
CA LYS A 139 -24.29 -8.21 -5.44
C LYS A 139 -22.97 -8.51 -4.79
N GLU A 140 -23.02 -8.96 -3.55
CA GLU A 140 -21.88 -9.07 -2.66
C GLU A 140 -21.28 -10.49 -2.74
N TYR A 141 -20.32 -10.68 -3.67
CA TYR A 141 -19.64 -11.96 -3.88
C TYR A 141 -18.39 -12.08 -2.99
N ALA A 142 -18.61 -12.09 -1.66
CA ALA A 142 -17.54 -12.13 -0.67
C ALA A 142 -16.54 -13.30 -0.88
N PRO A 143 -16.96 -14.56 -1.10
CA PRO A 143 -16.01 -15.64 -1.35
C PRO A 143 -15.18 -15.44 -2.63
N MET A 144 -15.79 -14.87 -3.67
CA MET A 144 -15.07 -14.56 -4.92
C MET A 144 -14.05 -13.43 -4.71
N ALA A 145 -14.34 -12.46 -3.84
CA ALA A 145 -13.41 -11.40 -3.51
C ALA A 145 -12.17 -11.93 -2.75
N ILE A 146 -12.36 -12.88 -1.82
CA ILE A 146 -11.26 -13.61 -1.18
C ILE A 146 -10.44 -14.35 -2.22
N LYS A 147 -11.07 -15.15 -3.07
CA LYS A 147 -10.38 -15.92 -4.13
C LYS A 147 -9.53 -15.01 -5.02
N ARG A 148 -10.09 -13.89 -5.50
CA ARG A 148 -9.35 -12.94 -6.33
C ARG A 148 -8.16 -12.32 -5.58
N ALA A 149 -8.32 -11.94 -4.32
CA ALA A 149 -7.22 -11.41 -3.53
C ALA A 149 -6.09 -12.43 -3.35
N VAL A 150 -6.41 -13.72 -3.18
CA VAL A 150 -5.40 -14.79 -3.11
C VAL A 150 -4.67 -14.96 -4.45
N GLU A 151 -5.39 -14.94 -5.57
CA GLU A 151 -4.86 -15.23 -6.90
C GLU A 151 -4.17 -14.05 -7.59
N GLU A 152 -4.56 -12.80 -7.27
CA GLU A 152 -4.14 -11.59 -7.99
C GLU A 152 -3.04 -10.80 -7.29
N LEU A 153 -2.87 -10.95 -5.96
CA LEU A 153 -1.87 -10.21 -5.22
C LEU A 153 -0.52 -10.95 -5.19
N ASP A 154 0.54 -10.18 -5.26
CA ASP A 154 1.92 -10.67 -5.13
C ASP A 154 2.23 -10.95 -3.64
N TRP A 155 1.65 -12.04 -3.13
CA TRP A 155 1.92 -12.48 -1.77
C TRP A 155 3.34 -12.99 -1.63
N ASN A 156 4.01 -12.58 -0.55
CA ASN A 156 5.37 -13.04 -0.27
C ASN A 156 5.37 -14.56 -0.03
N SER A 157 6.30 -15.26 -0.67
CA SER A 157 6.46 -16.72 -0.51
C SER A 157 7.19 -17.12 0.77
N ASN A 158 7.73 -16.17 1.53
CA ASN A 158 8.43 -16.44 2.77
C ASN A 158 7.42 -16.73 3.91
N ASP A 159 7.55 -17.89 4.54
CA ASP A 159 6.68 -18.34 5.64
C ASP A 159 6.80 -17.49 6.92
N SER A 160 7.83 -16.64 7.03
CA SER A 160 7.99 -15.69 8.14
C SER A 160 7.16 -14.43 7.98
N VAL A 161 6.57 -14.17 6.80
CA VAL A 161 5.70 -13.04 6.53
C VAL A 161 4.27 -13.40 6.91
N ASP A 162 3.68 -12.64 7.82
CA ASP A 162 2.27 -12.78 8.17
C ASP A 162 1.39 -12.29 7.02
N LYS A 163 0.45 -13.13 6.55
CA LYS A 163 -0.47 -12.82 5.45
C LYS A 163 -1.91 -12.87 5.94
N LEU A 164 -2.65 -11.77 5.75
CA LEU A 164 -4.01 -11.61 6.26
C LEU A 164 -4.95 -11.00 5.21
N ILE A 165 -6.07 -11.63 4.99
CA ILE A 165 -7.23 -11.05 4.30
C ILE A 165 -8.24 -10.62 5.37
N VAL A 166 -8.60 -9.33 5.40
CA VAL A 166 -9.71 -8.81 6.20
C VAL A 166 -10.86 -8.51 5.27
N ILE A 167 -12.00 -9.17 5.46
CA ILE A 167 -13.18 -8.95 4.63
C ILE A 167 -14.36 -8.51 5.50
N ALA A 168 -14.98 -7.37 5.15
CA ALA A 168 -16.08 -6.80 5.90
C ALA A 168 -17.31 -6.56 5.00
N GLY A 169 -18.50 -6.90 5.50
CA GLY A 169 -19.76 -6.74 4.77
C GLY A 169 -20.97 -7.19 5.59
N ASN A 170 -22.19 -7.05 5.04
CA ASN A 170 -23.45 -7.30 5.78
C ASN A 170 -24.42 -8.27 5.10
N GLU A 171 -24.24 -8.59 3.84
CA GLU A 171 -25.12 -9.52 3.13
C GLU A 171 -24.69 -10.99 3.32
N GLY A 172 -25.51 -11.92 2.81
CA GLY A 172 -25.21 -13.35 2.96
C GLY A 172 -23.87 -13.74 2.33
N PHE A 173 -22.95 -14.27 3.15
CA PHE A 173 -21.57 -14.55 2.77
C PHE A 173 -21.43 -15.54 1.58
N GLY A 174 -22.41 -16.38 1.33
CA GLY A 174 -22.38 -17.40 0.27
C GLY A 174 -22.90 -16.95 -1.08
N GLN A 175 -22.99 -15.66 -1.38
CA GLN A 175 -23.43 -15.17 -2.69
C GLN A 175 -22.36 -15.38 -3.76
N GLY A 176 -22.80 -15.59 -5.00
CA GLY A 176 -21.91 -15.69 -6.17
C GLY A 176 -21.52 -17.10 -6.57
N PRO A 177 -20.61 -17.24 -7.54
CA PRO A 177 -20.25 -18.53 -8.13
C PRO A 177 -19.23 -19.33 -7.32
N VAL A 178 -18.51 -18.70 -6.37
CA VAL A 178 -17.48 -19.32 -5.53
C VAL A 178 -18.10 -19.69 -4.18
N SER A 179 -17.87 -20.93 -3.73
CA SER A 179 -18.35 -21.33 -2.41
C SER A 179 -17.45 -20.80 -1.30
N PRO A 180 -17.98 -20.52 -0.10
CA PRO A 180 -17.14 -20.15 1.06
C PRO A 180 -16.03 -21.18 1.33
N ALA A 181 -16.36 -22.47 1.32
CA ALA A 181 -15.38 -23.53 1.57
C ALA A 181 -14.21 -23.51 0.56
N GLU A 182 -14.49 -23.28 -0.73
CA GLU A 182 -13.46 -23.14 -1.76
C GLU A 182 -12.55 -21.94 -1.49
N ALA A 183 -13.12 -20.78 -1.19
CA ALA A 183 -12.35 -19.55 -0.96
C ALA A 183 -11.44 -19.65 0.27
N PHE A 184 -11.95 -20.19 1.39
CA PHE A 184 -11.18 -20.36 2.61
C PHE A 184 -10.10 -21.44 2.47
N GLN A 185 -10.40 -22.54 1.77
CA GLN A 185 -9.41 -23.59 1.49
C GLN A 185 -8.26 -23.03 0.63
N LEU A 186 -8.59 -22.26 -0.40
CA LEU A 186 -7.58 -21.63 -1.25
C LEU A 186 -6.68 -20.67 -0.46
N ALA A 187 -7.25 -19.88 0.44
CA ALA A 187 -6.46 -19.00 1.31
C ALA A 187 -5.53 -19.82 2.24
N ALA A 188 -6.06 -20.88 2.85
CA ALA A 188 -5.29 -21.76 3.73
C ALA A 188 -4.15 -22.48 2.99
N ASP A 189 -4.38 -22.94 1.76
CA ASP A 189 -3.36 -23.59 0.92
C ASP A 189 -2.21 -22.65 0.55
N ASN A 190 -2.43 -21.32 0.63
CA ASN A 190 -1.42 -20.28 0.40
C ASN A 190 -0.89 -19.64 1.70
N ASP A 191 -1.18 -20.24 2.85
CA ASP A 191 -0.78 -19.74 4.17
C ASP A 191 -1.28 -18.32 4.45
N ILE A 192 -2.48 -17.99 3.98
CA ILE A 192 -3.14 -16.68 4.16
C ILE A 192 -4.27 -16.84 5.16
N ALA A 193 -4.18 -16.15 6.29
CA ALA A 193 -5.26 -16.07 7.26
C ALA A 193 -6.42 -15.22 6.70
N VAL A 194 -7.66 -15.53 7.07
CA VAL A 194 -8.83 -14.73 6.70
C VAL A 194 -9.58 -14.31 7.95
N LEU A 195 -9.87 -13.02 8.07
CA LEU A 195 -10.67 -12.44 9.15
C LEU A 195 -11.98 -11.88 8.58
N PRO A 196 -13.10 -12.61 8.67
CA PRO A 196 -14.40 -12.12 8.26
C PRO A 196 -15.02 -11.26 9.37
N ILE A 197 -15.44 -10.03 9.02
CA ILE A 197 -16.06 -9.06 9.95
C ILE A 197 -17.48 -8.74 9.47
N PHE A 198 -18.47 -9.11 10.28
CA PHE A 198 -19.87 -8.86 9.97
C PHE A 198 -20.30 -7.44 10.34
N CYS A 199 -20.83 -6.68 9.38
CA CYS A 199 -21.38 -5.35 9.59
C CYS A 199 -22.86 -5.45 9.95
N ALA A 200 -23.17 -5.44 11.24
CA ALA A 200 -24.51 -5.65 11.77
C ALA A 200 -25.30 -4.34 11.79
N ASN A 201 -25.78 -3.87 10.62
CA ASN A 201 -26.72 -2.75 10.56
C ASN A 201 -28.10 -3.12 11.16
N ARG A 202 -28.97 -2.13 11.38
CA ARG A 202 -30.29 -2.32 12.00
C ARG A 202 -31.24 -3.24 11.22
N GLY A 203 -30.92 -3.57 9.97
CA GLY A 203 -31.71 -4.43 9.07
C GLY A 203 -31.06 -5.77 8.74
N ALA A 204 -29.94 -6.10 9.36
CA ALA A 204 -29.21 -7.34 9.05
C ALA A 204 -30.07 -8.58 9.25
N SER A 205 -30.14 -9.43 8.23
CA SER A 205 -30.94 -10.65 8.27
C SER A 205 -30.28 -11.72 9.15
N GLN A 206 -31.10 -12.55 9.82
CA GLN A 206 -30.58 -13.69 10.59
C GLN A 206 -29.85 -14.70 9.71
N THR A 207 -30.23 -14.81 8.43
CA THR A 207 -29.55 -15.67 7.47
C THR A 207 -28.15 -15.14 7.14
N ALA A 208 -27.99 -13.82 6.95
CA ALA A 208 -26.69 -13.19 6.76
C ALA A 208 -25.82 -13.39 8.01
N LEU A 209 -26.33 -13.08 9.18
CA LEU A 209 -25.62 -13.30 10.45
C LEU A 209 -25.11 -14.75 10.59
N SER A 210 -25.98 -15.73 10.29
CA SER A 210 -25.59 -17.14 10.38
C SER A 210 -24.52 -17.52 9.37
N SER A 211 -24.57 -16.96 8.15
CA SER A 211 -23.55 -17.22 7.12
C SER A 211 -22.18 -16.64 7.47
N TRP A 212 -22.11 -15.46 8.10
CA TRP A 212 -20.88 -14.87 8.59
C TRP A 212 -20.28 -15.61 9.80
N LYS A 213 -21.15 -16.14 10.69
CA LYS A 213 -20.69 -17.06 11.75
C LYS A 213 -20.09 -18.34 11.19
N SER A 214 -20.69 -18.88 10.14
CA SER A 214 -20.11 -20.05 9.43
C SER A 214 -18.80 -19.68 8.75
N ALA A 215 -18.68 -18.49 8.19
CA ALA A 215 -17.42 -17.99 7.61
C ALA A 215 -16.30 -17.88 8.66
N ALA A 216 -16.59 -17.32 9.84
CA ALA A 216 -15.63 -17.28 10.94
C ALA A 216 -15.19 -18.69 11.37
N THR A 217 -16.13 -19.66 11.44
CA THR A 217 -15.79 -21.06 11.70
C THR A 217 -14.88 -21.67 10.64
N LEU A 218 -15.11 -21.39 9.36
CA LEU A 218 -14.25 -21.83 8.25
C LEU A 218 -12.86 -21.20 8.31
N ALA A 219 -12.79 -19.94 8.74
CA ALA A 219 -11.54 -19.21 8.95
C ALA A 219 -10.76 -19.68 10.19
N GLY A 220 -11.39 -20.43 11.10
CA GLY A 220 -10.81 -20.77 12.40
C GLY A 220 -10.67 -19.58 13.36
N THR A 221 -11.54 -18.56 13.21
CA THR A 221 -11.52 -17.33 14.00
C THR A 221 -12.75 -17.22 14.90
N ASP A 222 -12.67 -16.37 15.92
CA ASP A 222 -13.86 -15.91 16.62
C ASP A 222 -14.73 -15.08 15.67
N PHE A 223 -16.05 -15.08 15.98
CA PHE A 223 -16.99 -14.29 15.20
C PHE A 223 -16.89 -12.82 15.58
N GLU A 224 -16.41 -12.00 14.63
CA GLU A 224 -16.32 -10.56 14.78
C GLU A 224 -17.54 -9.85 14.15
N SER A 225 -18.05 -8.85 14.86
CA SER A 225 -19.21 -8.07 14.41
C SER A 225 -19.06 -6.61 14.81
N ILE A 226 -19.33 -5.72 13.87
CA ILE A 226 -19.30 -4.27 14.07
C ILE A 226 -20.68 -3.65 13.86
N ASP A 227 -20.89 -2.48 14.43
CA ASP A 227 -21.98 -1.58 14.10
C ASP A 227 -21.42 -0.52 13.12
N PRO A 228 -21.76 -0.58 11.83
CA PRO A 228 -21.21 0.36 10.84
C PRO A 228 -21.70 1.80 11.09
N ASP A 229 -22.82 1.98 11.79
CA ASP A 229 -23.38 3.29 12.13
C ASP A 229 -22.83 3.83 13.46
N GLN A 230 -21.94 3.09 14.13
CA GLN A 230 -21.32 3.56 15.37
C GLN A 230 -20.41 4.75 15.09
N GLU A 231 -20.73 5.88 15.70
CA GLU A 231 -19.87 7.06 15.68
C GLU A 231 -18.59 6.78 16.49
N ILE A 232 -17.43 6.94 15.83
CA ILE A 232 -16.13 6.77 16.48
C ILE A 232 -15.75 8.08 17.13
N ALA A 233 -15.77 8.09 18.46
CA ALA A 233 -15.34 9.25 19.22
C ALA A 233 -13.85 9.52 18.98
N LYS A 234 -13.54 10.68 18.42
CA LYS A 234 -12.17 11.18 18.32
C LYS A 234 -11.90 12.05 19.55
N LEU A 235 -10.89 11.68 20.30
CA LEU A 235 -10.47 12.42 21.47
C LEU A 235 -9.13 13.11 21.16
N ASP A 236 -9.11 14.42 21.31
CA ASP A 236 -7.88 15.18 21.24
C ASP A 236 -7.02 14.91 22.48
N SER A 237 -5.72 14.91 22.27
CA SER A 237 -4.74 14.72 23.32
C SER A 237 -3.79 15.93 23.42
N PRO A 238 -3.34 16.30 24.62
CA PRO A 238 -2.34 17.36 24.79
C PRO A 238 -0.99 17.03 24.11
N TYR A 239 -0.80 15.78 23.67
CA TYR A 239 0.43 15.31 23.00
C TYR A 239 0.38 15.43 21.48
N ASP A 240 -0.80 15.62 20.89
CA ASP A 240 -1.02 15.59 19.44
C ASP A 240 -0.14 16.59 18.68
N ALA A 241 -0.11 17.85 19.15
CA ALA A 241 0.68 18.88 18.51
C ALA A 241 2.20 18.58 18.57
N ALA A 242 2.68 18.00 19.68
CA ALA A 242 4.07 17.62 19.83
C ALA A 242 4.45 16.46 18.89
N ILE A 243 3.59 15.45 18.75
CA ILE A 243 3.80 14.33 17.81
C ILE A 243 3.91 14.87 16.39
N LEU A 244 2.98 15.72 15.96
CA LEU A 244 2.98 16.30 14.61
C LEU A 244 4.23 17.13 14.33
N GLU A 245 4.70 17.89 15.31
CA GLU A 245 5.93 18.69 15.17
C GLU A 245 7.17 17.80 15.07
N LYS A 246 7.27 16.73 15.88
CA LYS A 246 8.38 15.77 15.79
C LYS A 246 8.35 15.00 14.47
N TYR A 247 7.16 14.63 13.99
CA TYR A 247 7.01 14.02 12.68
C TYR A 247 7.45 14.96 11.55
N ARG A 248 7.11 16.25 11.60
CA ARG A 248 7.59 17.25 10.64
C ARG A 248 9.12 17.31 10.61
N GLN A 249 9.77 17.38 11.79
CA GLN A 249 11.23 17.33 11.90
C GLN A 249 11.81 16.03 11.31
N LEU A 250 11.17 14.88 11.55
CA LEU A 250 11.58 13.60 10.98
C LEU A 250 11.55 13.62 9.44
N GLN A 251 10.52 14.23 8.83
CA GLN A 251 10.46 14.36 7.37
C GLN A 251 11.62 15.22 6.82
N GLU A 252 12.10 16.21 7.54
CA GLU A 252 13.22 17.07 7.14
C GLU A 252 14.57 16.35 7.16
N THR A 253 14.70 15.23 7.89
CA THR A 253 15.91 14.40 7.91
C THR A 253 16.00 13.40 6.78
N LYS A 254 14.91 13.16 6.05
CA LYS A 254 14.87 12.19 4.96
C LYS A 254 15.66 12.68 3.75
N VAL A 255 16.42 11.78 3.15
CA VAL A 255 17.25 12.04 1.97
C VAL A 255 16.89 11.03 0.89
N TYR A 256 16.15 11.47 -0.10
CA TYR A 256 15.70 10.59 -1.16
C TYR A 256 16.74 10.51 -2.30
N ALA A 257 16.79 9.36 -2.94
CA ALA A 257 17.53 9.18 -4.18
C ALA A 257 16.99 10.11 -5.28
N GLU A 258 17.83 10.44 -6.28
CA GLU A 258 17.47 11.35 -7.37
C GLU A 258 16.27 10.83 -8.16
N GLY A 259 15.33 11.71 -8.46
CA GLY A 259 14.07 11.33 -9.13
C GLY A 259 13.03 10.68 -8.20
N HIS A 260 13.34 10.53 -6.92
CA HIS A 260 12.44 10.01 -5.89
C HIS A 260 12.16 11.05 -4.80
N GLY A 261 11.14 10.83 -4.02
CA GLY A 261 10.70 11.74 -2.96
C GLY A 261 9.62 11.10 -2.09
N GLN A 262 8.88 11.92 -1.40
CA GLN A 262 7.67 11.48 -0.72
C GLN A 262 6.68 10.88 -1.73
N SER A 263 5.76 10.06 -1.24
CA SER A 263 4.67 9.52 -2.06
C SER A 263 4.00 10.60 -2.90
N ALA A 264 3.69 10.27 -4.15
CA ALA A 264 2.89 11.14 -5.03
C ALA A 264 1.50 11.45 -4.43
N TYR A 265 1.02 10.62 -3.51
CA TYR A 265 -0.26 10.75 -2.81
C TYR A 265 -0.15 11.55 -1.51
N CYS A 266 1.05 11.91 -1.05
CA CYS A 266 1.28 12.56 0.24
C CYS A 266 0.48 13.86 0.39
N GLN A 267 0.48 14.74 -0.63
CA GLN A 267 -0.24 16.01 -0.57
C GLN A 267 -1.76 15.82 -0.53
N GLU A 268 -2.28 14.85 -1.28
CA GLU A 268 -3.72 14.55 -1.28
C GLU A 268 -4.12 13.89 0.04
N ALA A 269 -3.36 12.92 0.54
CA ALA A 269 -3.58 12.32 1.85
C ALA A 269 -3.51 13.35 2.98
N GLU A 270 -2.64 14.35 2.88
CA GLU A 270 -2.57 15.47 3.84
C GLU A 270 -3.83 16.33 3.83
N SER A 271 -4.51 16.48 2.69
CA SER A 271 -5.78 17.23 2.61
C SER A 271 -6.91 16.61 3.46
N TYR A 272 -6.81 15.34 3.80
CA TYR A 272 -7.75 14.64 4.70
C TYR A 272 -7.41 14.81 6.19
N ARG A 273 -6.40 15.61 6.51
CA ARG A 273 -5.90 15.89 7.86
C ARG A 273 -6.97 16.38 8.82
N GLU A 274 -7.88 17.25 8.34
CA GLU A 274 -8.97 17.80 9.16
C GLU A 274 -9.98 16.73 9.64
N ARG A 275 -9.91 15.52 9.06
CA ARG A 275 -10.76 14.39 9.46
C ARG A 275 -10.21 13.60 10.65
N GLY A 276 -9.19 14.11 11.33
CA GLY A 276 -8.69 13.60 12.61
C GLY A 276 -7.79 12.36 12.54
N VAL A 277 -7.16 12.10 11.40
CA VAL A 277 -6.23 10.96 11.21
C VAL A 277 -4.75 11.39 11.15
N ALA A 278 -4.47 12.67 11.36
CA ALA A 278 -3.13 13.23 11.17
C ALA A 278 -2.10 12.65 12.15
N VAL A 279 -2.49 12.44 13.39
CA VAL A 279 -1.57 11.95 14.44
C VAL A 279 -1.30 10.47 14.24
N GLU A 280 -2.32 9.67 14.00
CA GLU A 280 -2.21 8.24 13.71
C GLU A 280 -1.32 8.01 12.46
N ARG A 281 -1.56 8.79 11.40
CA ARG A 281 -0.72 8.78 10.20
C ARG A 281 0.74 9.10 10.54
N ALA A 282 0.99 10.14 11.32
CA ALA A 282 2.34 10.55 11.72
C ALA A 282 3.06 9.45 12.52
N VAL A 283 2.37 8.80 13.45
CA VAL A 283 2.90 7.68 14.24
C VAL A 283 3.24 6.49 13.35
N VAL A 284 2.32 6.06 12.51
CA VAL A 284 2.52 4.92 11.61
C VAL A 284 3.67 5.18 10.64
N GLN A 285 3.68 6.34 9.99
CA GLN A 285 4.73 6.69 9.02
C GLN A 285 6.09 6.95 9.67
N SER A 286 6.14 7.29 10.96
CA SER A 286 7.42 7.42 11.68
C SER A 286 8.16 6.09 11.83
N ARG A 287 7.42 4.98 11.94
CA ARG A 287 7.94 3.62 12.04
C ARG A 287 8.23 3.00 10.66
N GLN A 288 7.58 3.49 9.61
CA GLN A 288 7.69 2.90 8.29
C GLN A 288 9.03 3.24 7.63
N SER A 289 9.73 2.22 7.16
CA SER A 289 10.92 2.39 6.33
C SER A 289 10.52 2.71 4.89
N HIS A 290 11.27 3.60 4.25
CA HIS A 290 11.09 3.90 2.83
C HIS A 290 12.31 3.38 2.06
N SER A 291 12.09 2.47 1.12
CA SER A 291 13.15 1.81 0.34
C SER A 291 14.04 2.77 -0.46
N LYS A 292 13.59 4.01 -0.66
CA LYS A 292 14.31 5.04 -1.44
C LYS A 292 14.83 6.19 -0.61
N ASP A 293 14.71 6.12 0.72
CA ASP A 293 15.36 7.03 1.66
C ASP A 293 16.78 6.51 1.94
N LEU A 294 17.78 7.24 1.47
CA LEU A 294 19.20 6.89 1.61
C LEU A 294 19.64 6.78 3.06
N VAL A 295 18.98 7.49 3.98
CA VAL A 295 19.26 7.41 5.42
C VAL A 295 18.84 6.03 5.95
N ASN A 296 17.67 5.53 5.54
CA ASN A 296 17.23 4.17 5.88
C ASN A 296 18.14 3.10 5.26
N LEU A 297 18.56 3.28 4.00
CA LEU A 297 19.50 2.36 3.34
C LEU A 297 20.86 2.35 4.04
N TYR A 298 21.34 3.51 4.50
CA TYR A 298 22.54 3.61 5.32
C TYR A 298 22.37 2.83 6.63
N GLY A 299 21.31 3.10 7.37
CA GLY A 299 21.03 2.45 8.65
C GLY A 299 20.87 0.93 8.57
N SER A 300 20.37 0.42 7.43
CA SER A 300 20.23 -1.03 7.16
C SER A 300 21.45 -1.68 6.49
N GLY A 301 22.54 -0.93 6.25
CA GLY A 301 23.76 -1.44 5.59
C GLY A 301 23.59 -1.71 4.09
N ARG A 302 22.54 -1.21 3.44
CA ARG A 302 22.23 -1.43 2.01
C ARG A 302 22.61 -0.24 1.10
N LEU A 303 23.26 0.79 1.63
CA LEU A 303 23.61 1.98 0.84
C LEU A 303 24.56 1.66 -0.33
N GLU A 304 25.45 0.66 -0.18
CA GLU A 304 26.41 0.29 -1.23
C GLU A 304 25.76 -0.22 -2.52
N SER A 305 24.50 -0.66 -2.43
CA SER A 305 23.71 -1.09 -3.59
C SER A 305 23.12 0.06 -4.40
N VAL A 306 23.27 1.33 -3.93
CA VAL A 306 22.73 2.51 -4.60
C VAL A 306 23.73 3.02 -5.64
N PRO A 307 23.36 3.07 -6.93
CA PRO A 307 24.20 3.64 -7.97
C PRO A 307 24.56 5.11 -7.67
N THR A 308 25.82 5.49 -7.84
CA THR A 308 26.28 6.88 -7.59
C THR A 308 25.48 7.92 -8.39
N ALA A 309 25.01 7.57 -9.58
CA ALA A 309 24.16 8.44 -10.41
C ALA A 309 22.82 8.77 -9.76
N GLN A 310 22.34 7.94 -8.84
CA GLN A 310 21.05 8.11 -8.14
C GLN A 310 21.21 8.83 -6.79
N LEU A 311 22.42 9.15 -6.37
CA LEU A 311 22.60 10.04 -5.22
C LEU A 311 22.14 11.46 -5.59
N PRO A 312 21.43 12.18 -4.70
CA PRO A 312 21.05 13.56 -4.96
C PRO A 312 22.30 14.44 -5.16
N ALA A 313 22.18 15.48 -5.97
CA ALA A 313 23.30 16.34 -6.38
C ALA A 313 24.11 16.85 -5.18
N GLN A 314 23.47 17.18 -4.08
CA GLN A 314 24.10 17.63 -2.84
C GLN A 314 25.01 16.55 -2.19
N LEU A 315 24.72 15.28 -2.35
CA LEU A 315 25.58 14.18 -1.87
C LEU A 315 26.64 13.84 -2.90
N ARG A 316 26.32 13.79 -4.20
CA ARG A 316 27.30 13.52 -5.27
C ARG A 316 28.49 14.50 -5.25
N ALA A 317 28.25 15.75 -4.85
CA ALA A 317 29.29 16.76 -4.74
C ALA A 317 30.25 16.58 -3.55
N LYS A 318 29.96 15.66 -2.61
CA LYS A 318 30.77 15.40 -1.42
C LYS A 318 31.72 14.24 -1.64
N SER A 319 32.83 14.22 -0.88
CA SER A 319 33.66 13.02 -0.78
C SER A 319 32.89 11.88 -0.13
N GLN A 320 33.24 10.63 -0.44
CA GLN A 320 32.60 9.46 0.13
C GLN A 320 32.52 9.51 1.67
N LYS A 321 33.62 9.91 2.32
CA LYS A 321 33.62 10.10 3.77
C LYS A 321 32.58 11.12 4.23
N ALA A 322 32.52 12.29 3.57
CA ALA A 322 31.55 13.33 3.93
C ALA A 322 30.08 12.95 3.61
N GLN A 323 29.85 12.04 2.65
CA GLN A 323 28.55 11.43 2.40
C GLN A 323 28.14 10.53 3.58
N MET A 324 29.04 9.66 4.02
CA MET A 324 28.80 8.74 5.13
C MET A 324 28.60 9.49 6.44
N ASP A 325 29.47 10.44 6.77
CA ASP A 325 29.34 11.27 7.99
C ASP A 325 27.98 12.00 8.02
N TYR A 326 27.53 12.53 6.87
CA TYR A 326 26.21 13.19 6.76
C TYR A 326 25.04 12.23 6.96
N LEU A 327 25.07 11.05 6.34
CA LEU A 327 24.00 10.06 6.48
C LEU A 327 23.95 9.47 7.88
N GLU A 328 25.11 9.30 8.54
CA GLU A 328 25.20 8.87 9.93
C GLU A 328 24.54 9.89 10.87
N GLU A 329 24.81 11.18 10.68
CA GLU A 329 24.19 12.27 11.46
C GLU A 329 22.66 12.26 11.26
N GLN A 330 22.17 12.15 10.01
CA GLN A 330 20.75 12.10 9.73
C GLN A 330 20.09 10.85 10.32
N ASN A 331 20.75 9.68 10.24
CA ASN A 331 20.25 8.43 10.81
C ASN A 331 20.15 8.51 12.35
N ALA A 332 21.15 9.06 13.00
CA ALA A 332 21.11 9.28 14.46
C ALA A 332 19.93 10.20 14.83
N ARG A 333 19.73 11.29 14.07
CA ARG A 333 18.62 12.22 14.29
C ARG A 333 17.26 11.60 14.01
N GLN A 334 17.12 10.76 12.96
CA GLN A 334 15.89 10.02 12.71
C GLN A 334 15.54 9.08 13.87
N ASN A 335 16.51 8.34 14.38
CA ASN A 335 16.29 7.40 15.48
C ASN A 335 15.86 8.13 16.77
N GLU A 336 16.47 9.27 17.09
CA GLU A 336 16.06 10.11 18.22
C GLU A 336 14.59 10.58 18.06
N LEU A 337 14.23 11.12 16.89
CA LEU A 337 12.89 11.61 16.62
C LEU A 337 11.83 10.49 16.62
N LYS A 338 12.15 9.31 16.08
CA LYS A 338 11.28 8.13 16.15
C LYS A 338 11.01 7.71 17.58
N GLN A 339 12.06 7.70 18.43
CA GLN A 339 11.91 7.40 19.85
C GLN A 339 11.03 8.44 20.57
N GLU A 340 11.26 9.74 20.33
CA GLU A 340 10.45 10.80 20.92
C GLU A 340 8.96 10.69 20.50
N ILE A 341 8.68 10.36 19.22
CA ILE A 341 7.31 10.13 18.74
C ILE A 341 6.69 8.91 19.44
N ALA A 342 7.44 7.82 19.60
CA ALA A 342 6.94 6.62 20.28
C ALA A 342 6.59 6.89 21.75
N GLU A 343 7.44 7.64 22.48
CA GLU A 343 7.20 8.03 23.88
C GLU A 343 5.98 8.96 24.01
N LEU A 344 5.84 9.92 23.11
CA LEU A 344 4.68 10.82 23.07
C LEU A 344 3.39 10.06 22.74
N ASN A 345 3.46 9.10 21.80
CA ASN A 345 2.30 8.28 21.46
C ASN A 345 1.87 7.39 22.62
N ALA A 346 2.79 6.77 23.36
CA ALA A 346 2.46 5.99 24.54
C ALA A 346 1.73 6.83 25.61
N LYS A 347 2.15 8.07 25.83
CA LYS A 347 1.45 9.01 26.71
C LYS A 347 0.09 9.41 26.18
N ARG A 348 -0.03 9.60 24.87
CA ARG A 348 -1.29 9.89 24.18
C ARG A 348 -2.30 8.76 24.37
N GLU A 349 -1.89 7.51 24.09
CA GLU A 349 -2.75 6.33 24.27
C GLU A 349 -3.26 6.22 25.71
N GLN A 350 -2.37 6.36 26.71
CA GLN A 350 -2.79 6.34 28.12
C GLN A 350 -3.78 7.46 28.45
N HIS A 351 -3.61 8.65 27.89
CA HIS A 351 -4.53 9.77 28.07
C HIS A 351 -5.89 9.44 27.45
N ILE A 352 -5.92 8.96 26.20
CA ILE A 352 -7.15 8.60 25.50
C ILE A 352 -7.90 7.48 26.25
N ASP A 353 -7.21 6.42 26.66
CA ASP A 353 -7.77 5.31 27.43
C ASP A 353 -8.42 5.78 28.74
N SER A 354 -7.78 6.73 29.43
CA SER A 354 -8.29 7.32 30.66
C SER A 354 -9.57 8.12 30.39
N ARG A 355 -9.57 8.93 29.33
CA ARG A 355 -10.73 9.75 28.93
C ARG A 355 -11.90 8.89 28.44
N MET A 356 -11.61 7.81 27.70
CA MET A 356 -12.64 6.87 27.24
C MET A 356 -13.40 6.23 28.41
N LYS A 357 -12.70 5.90 29.51
CA LYS A 357 -13.33 5.34 30.72
C LYS A 357 -14.26 6.34 31.44
N GLU A 358 -14.05 7.64 31.27
CA GLU A 358 -14.86 8.71 31.88
C GLU A 358 -16.12 9.04 31.08
N ILE A 359 -16.24 8.63 29.82
CA ILE A 359 -17.38 8.93 28.94
C ILE A 359 -18.48 7.89 29.14
N PRO A 360 -19.63 8.22 29.81
CA PRO A 360 -20.70 7.24 30.11
C PRO A 360 -21.36 6.65 28.86
N ALA A 361 -21.35 7.36 27.73
CA ALA A 361 -21.95 6.92 26.47
C ALA A 361 -21.07 5.93 25.69
N TYR A 362 -19.80 5.81 26.05
CA TYR A 362 -18.87 4.85 25.46
C TYR A 362 -18.96 3.47 26.10
N ARG A 363 -20.18 3.00 26.36
CA ARG A 363 -20.37 1.57 26.58
C ARG A 363 -20.45 0.91 25.22
N PRO A 364 -19.49 0.03 24.89
CA PRO A 364 -19.60 -0.72 23.65
C PRO A 364 -20.97 -1.41 23.66
N SER A 365 -21.74 -1.21 22.62
CA SER A 365 -23.06 -1.84 22.40
C SER A 365 -22.98 -3.37 22.25
N GLY A 366 -21.91 -4.00 22.71
CA GLY A 366 -21.60 -5.41 22.49
C GLY A 366 -21.11 -5.71 21.06
N ARG A 367 -21.00 -4.67 20.22
CA ARG A 367 -20.43 -4.72 18.88
C ARG A 367 -19.27 -3.74 18.82
N GLY A 368 -18.15 -4.17 18.26
CA GLY A 368 -16.94 -3.36 18.11
C GLY A 368 -17.04 -2.37 16.94
N SER A 369 -16.03 -1.52 16.81
CA SER A 369 -15.72 -0.80 15.56
C SER A 369 -14.85 -1.68 14.66
N LEU A 370 -14.62 -1.26 13.41
CA LEU A 370 -13.75 -1.98 12.48
C LEU A 370 -12.34 -2.18 13.09
N GLY A 371 -11.74 -1.15 13.67
CA GLY A 371 -10.41 -1.24 14.29
C GLY A 371 -10.37 -2.18 15.50
N THR A 372 -11.39 -2.15 16.37
CA THR A 372 -11.46 -3.05 17.54
C THR A 372 -11.64 -4.51 17.15
N SER A 373 -12.51 -4.80 16.17
CA SER A 373 -12.72 -6.16 15.67
C SER A 373 -11.51 -6.66 14.89
N PHE A 374 -10.84 -5.79 14.14
CA PHE A 374 -9.56 -6.10 13.51
C PHE A 374 -8.51 -6.51 14.56
N LYS A 375 -8.32 -5.68 15.60
CA LYS A 375 -7.34 -5.95 16.66
C LYS A 375 -7.62 -7.27 17.38
N SER A 376 -8.87 -7.55 17.72
CA SER A 376 -9.28 -8.80 18.35
C SER A 376 -9.02 -10.01 17.46
N GLY A 377 -9.51 -9.94 16.22
CA GLY A 377 -9.41 -11.05 15.27
C GLY A 377 -8.00 -11.33 14.79
N ALA A 378 -7.20 -10.30 14.51
CA ALA A 378 -5.82 -10.46 14.07
C ALA A 378 -4.95 -11.20 15.11
N LYS A 379 -5.15 -10.91 16.40
CA LYS A 379 -4.48 -11.62 17.51
C LYS A 379 -4.77 -13.12 17.52
N GLY A 380 -5.95 -13.51 17.06
CA GLY A 380 -6.35 -14.93 17.02
C GLY A 380 -5.80 -15.71 15.84
N VAL A 381 -5.30 -15.05 14.79
CA VAL A 381 -4.97 -15.70 13.52
C VAL A 381 -3.53 -15.54 13.05
N LEU A 382 -2.82 -14.51 13.50
CA LEU A 382 -1.44 -14.28 13.08
C LEU A 382 -0.44 -15.05 13.95
N LYS A 383 0.58 -15.62 13.32
CA LYS A 383 1.59 -16.47 13.97
C LYS A 383 2.54 -15.68 14.87
N SER A 384 2.75 -14.39 14.57
CA SER A 384 3.75 -13.52 15.21
C SER A 384 3.17 -12.55 16.22
N TYR A 385 1.90 -12.70 16.59
CA TYR A 385 1.21 -11.78 17.49
C TYR A 385 1.32 -12.16 18.96
#